data_dfd1c55b4be8a23381c90b86ebbdaeef
#
_entry.id   dfd1c55b4be8a23381c90b86ebbdaeef
#
_cell.length_a   1.000
_cell.length_b   1.000
_cell.length_c   1.000
_cell.angle_alpha   90.00
_cell.angle_beta   90.00
_cell.angle_gamma   90.00
#
_symmetry.space_group_name_H-M   'P 1'
#
loop_
_entity.id
_entity.type
_entity.pdbx_description
1 polymer ?
#
loop_
_entity_poly.entity_id
_entity_poly.type
_entity_poly.pdbx_seq_one_letter_code
_entity_poly.pdbx_strand_id
1 'polypeptide(L)'
;ITCRDWSSDVCSSDLQNALEELEKALHLMQSINDIKNQAIIQLEIGLVYENLGNYSNAKNNYLIALDSWKSIGNSFWLSNILNNLAVLYQLLGDYAEASQAFEEALGHARSCGYARMEAFILTGMGDIFLEVQVDDQALQAYYMAEVIADRTQEHFLQVYIKIQKALLLAYKEDFNAAYNILDQAYDLVRINGSQMEQHLIDLDFSGIKILEKKPLDALSTLEKVCAFFELGGHRVQYEKAHLYLVLAYISLNQSEQVLEHLLHIFSSLENLNPPATMLASAARFKKMLKGYTPDLMQSEFDHFLNQIDQFVAKLPGFRRELRKNSRAIPFSPPTMFIRSLGRMQVILSNHQVTSSEWQTQAARDMFFMLLAHPEGMTKEEMSLIFWPDATIDEVKFRFKNTIYRLRRALGKDSIILDQNVYRFNNKLDYEYDVELFLRENALANQVQVPVDKLTHYREAIKYYKGNYLSEIDENWVFSPREYLRQIFLNILLQVSMIYFNQSNYDLALDYCLRAINEDNLLEDAYRQAMKIYAAMGNRAAMVHQYQRCVEVLEREVNAPPSDQTHDLYEFLLN
;
A
#
# COMPACT_ATOMS: atom_id res chain seq x y z
N ILE A 1 7.22 -15.68 3.72
CA ILE A 1 7.62 -17.09 3.43
C ILE A 1 8.95 -17.03 2.69
N THR A 2 10.04 -17.44 3.34
CA THR A 2 11.35 -17.52 2.71
C THR A 2 11.43 -18.78 1.83
N CYS A 3 12.21 -18.74 0.72
CA CYS A 3 12.28 -19.82 -0.27
C CYS A 3 13.07 -21.06 0.17
N ARG A 4 13.43 -21.19 1.44
CA ARG A 4 14.10 -22.38 1.95
C ARG A 4 13.11 -23.43 2.41
N ASP A 5 13.44 -24.70 2.10
CA ASP A 5 12.76 -25.84 2.68
C ASP A 5 12.90 -25.80 4.21
N TRP A 6 11.77 -25.65 4.88
CA TRP A 6 11.65 -25.64 6.35
C TRP A 6 11.91 -27.04 6.96
N SER A 7 12.70 -27.84 6.32
CA SER A 7 12.89 -29.26 6.64
C SER A 7 14.00 -29.55 7.67
N SER A 8 14.65 -28.53 8.26
CA SER A 8 15.70 -28.77 9.24
C SER A 8 15.28 -28.29 10.64
N ASP A 9 15.36 -29.20 11.61
CA ASP A 9 15.31 -28.94 13.05
C ASP A 9 16.55 -28.10 13.46
N VAL A 10 16.55 -26.81 13.16
CA VAL A 10 17.69 -25.91 13.41
C VAL A 10 17.47 -25.24 14.75
N CYS A 11 18.26 -25.62 15.73
CA CYS A 11 18.32 -25.04 17.06
C CYS A 11 18.97 -23.63 17.02
N SER A 12 18.65 -22.74 17.96
CA SER A 12 19.23 -21.39 18.03
C SER A 12 20.76 -21.38 18.15
N SER A 13 21.37 -22.40 18.77
CA SER A 13 22.82 -22.58 18.80
C SER A 13 23.42 -22.87 17.42
N ASP A 14 22.69 -23.58 16.57
CA ASP A 14 23.13 -23.89 15.20
C ASP A 14 23.06 -22.64 14.32
N LEU A 15 22.08 -21.76 14.54
CA LEU A 15 21.97 -20.47 13.87
C LEU A 15 23.14 -19.55 14.24
N GLN A 16 23.56 -19.54 15.50
CA GLN A 16 24.71 -18.73 15.94
C GLN A 16 26.01 -19.23 15.33
N ASN A 17 26.25 -20.56 15.33
CA ASN A 17 27.40 -21.19 14.68
C ASN A 17 27.39 -20.91 13.15
N ALA A 18 26.21 -21.01 12.51
CA ALA A 18 26.09 -20.69 11.09
C ALA A 18 26.46 -19.24 10.78
N LEU A 19 26.08 -18.29 11.65
CA LEU A 19 26.42 -16.88 11.52
C LEU A 19 27.95 -16.68 11.54
N GLU A 20 28.64 -17.30 12.50
CA GLU A 20 30.11 -17.19 12.61
C GLU A 20 30.82 -17.73 11.36
N GLU A 21 30.36 -18.85 10.80
CA GLU A 21 30.94 -19.42 9.58
C GLU A 21 30.66 -18.57 8.34
N LEU A 22 29.44 -18.00 8.24
CA LEU A 22 29.08 -17.10 7.17
C LEU A 22 29.88 -15.78 7.22
N GLU A 23 30.14 -15.23 8.41
CA GLU A 23 30.98 -14.04 8.56
C GLU A 23 32.45 -14.31 8.15
N LYS A 24 33.02 -15.47 8.52
CA LYS A 24 34.33 -15.89 8.03
C LYS A 24 34.37 -16.02 6.51
N ALA A 25 33.34 -16.65 5.93
CA ALA A 25 33.22 -16.78 4.48
C ALA A 25 33.10 -15.41 3.80
N LEU A 26 32.35 -14.47 4.38
CA LEU A 26 32.22 -13.11 3.86
C LEU A 26 33.57 -12.39 3.82
N HIS A 27 34.37 -12.47 4.90
CA HIS A 27 35.71 -11.89 4.93
C HIS A 27 36.64 -12.47 3.86
N LEU A 28 36.55 -13.79 3.60
CA LEU A 28 37.33 -14.41 2.52
C LEU A 28 36.92 -13.89 1.15
N MET A 29 35.63 -13.79 0.88
CA MET A 29 35.13 -13.27 -0.41
C MET A 29 35.45 -11.77 -0.59
N GLN A 30 35.46 -11.00 0.49
CA GLN A 30 35.93 -9.61 0.48
C GLN A 30 37.41 -9.52 0.11
N SER A 31 38.27 -10.39 0.65
CA SER A 31 39.73 -10.40 0.39
C SER A 31 40.07 -10.67 -1.09
N ILE A 32 39.22 -11.41 -1.81
CA ILE A 32 39.39 -11.72 -3.24
C ILE A 32 38.48 -10.87 -4.15
N ASN A 33 37.76 -9.91 -3.58
CA ASN A 33 36.84 -9.01 -4.27
C ASN A 33 35.74 -9.71 -5.12
N ASP A 34 35.24 -10.86 -4.64
CA ASP A 34 34.16 -11.61 -5.28
C ASP A 34 32.78 -11.07 -4.86
N ILE A 35 32.31 -10.03 -5.55
CA ILE A 35 31.07 -9.32 -5.24
C ILE A 35 29.84 -10.25 -5.29
N LYS A 36 29.82 -11.23 -6.20
CA LYS A 36 28.68 -12.15 -6.33
C LYS A 36 28.52 -13.04 -5.10
N ASN A 37 29.61 -13.67 -4.66
CA ASN A 37 29.57 -14.54 -3.50
C ASN A 37 29.41 -13.73 -2.20
N GLN A 38 29.93 -12.50 -2.12
CA GLN A 38 29.63 -11.60 -1.01
C GLN A 38 28.14 -11.34 -0.89
N ALA A 39 27.44 -11.03 -2.00
CA ALA A 39 26.01 -10.77 -1.99
C ALA A 39 25.17 -12.00 -1.63
N ILE A 40 25.59 -13.21 -2.05
CA ILE A 40 24.94 -14.47 -1.63
C ILE A 40 25.10 -14.67 -0.13
N ILE A 41 26.31 -14.53 0.39
CA ILE A 41 26.59 -14.73 1.82
C ILE A 41 25.85 -13.68 2.66
N GLN A 42 25.78 -12.43 2.22
CA GLN A 42 25.00 -11.39 2.91
C GLN A 42 23.51 -11.71 2.96
N LEU A 43 22.94 -12.27 1.88
CA LEU A 43 21.57 -12.77 1.89
C LEU A 43 21.38 -13.87 2.95
N GLU A 44 22.30 -14.82 3.04
CA GLU A 44 22.26 -15.91 4.02
C GLU A 44 22.41 -15.40 5.47
N ILE A 45 23.31 -14.44 5.70
CA ILE A 45 23.47 -13.76 7.00
C ILE A 45 22.16 -13.06 7.37
N GLY A 46 21.51 -12.37 6.41
CA GLY A 46 20.22 -11.73 6.62
C GLY A 46 19.15 -12.72 7.06
N LEU A 47 19.06 -13.91 6.43
CA LEU A 47 18.14 -14.98 6.80
C LEU A 47 18.41 -15.51 8.22
N VAL A 48 19.67 -15.68 8.60
CA VAL A 48 20.03 -16.12 9.96
C VAL A 48 19.61 -15.07 10.99
N TYR A 49 19.87 -13.78 10.75
CA TYR A 49 19.43 -12.71 11.65
C TYR A 49 17.91 -12.62 11.75
N GLU A 50 17.17 -12.83 10.66
CA GLU A 50 15.70 -12.86 10.67
C GLU A 50 15.18 -13.98 11.57
N ASN A 51 15.73 -15.20 11.44
CA ASN A 51 15.36 -16.34 12.29
C ASN A 51 15.74 -16.12 13.76
N LEU A 52 16.81 -15.38 14.05
CA LEU A 52 17.18 -14.98 15.41
C LEU A 52 16.32 -13.81 15.95
N GLY A 53 15.38 -13.26 15.17
CA GLY A 53 14.57 -12.12 15.54
C GLY A 53 15.30 -10.76 15.47
N ASN A 54 16.54 -10.73 14.98
CA ASN A 54 17.30 -9.49 14.81
C ASN A 54 17.00 -8.82 13.48
N TYR A 55 15.80 -8.25 13.38
CA TYR A 55 15.27 -7.70 12.14
C TYR A 55 16.05 -6.51 11.59
N SER A 56 16.70 -5.71 12.46
CA SER A 56 17.55 -4.59 12.04
C SER A 56 18.77 -5.06 11.25
N ASN A 57 19.47 -6.08 11.76
CA ASN A 57 20.64 -6.66 11.08
C ASN A 57 20.22 -7.44 9.83
N ALA A 58 19.08 -8.15 9.85
CA ALA A 58 18.51 -8.81 8.69
C ALA A 58 18.27 -7.80 7.56
N LYS A 59 17.56 -6.70 7.84
CA LYS A 59 17.27 -5.62 6.88
C LYS A 59 18.55 -5.04 6.27
N ASN A 60 19.54 -4.73 7.09
CA ASN A 60 20.81 -4.17 6.62
C ASN A 60 21.52 -5.11 5.64
N ASN A 61 21.64 -6.40 5.98
CA ASN A 61 22.29 -7.38 5.11
C ASN A 61 21.52 -7.59 3.80
N TYR A 62 20.18 -7.64 3.84
CA TYR A 62 19.38 -7.72 2.63
C TYR A 62 19.56 -6.49 1.72
N LEU A 63 19.62 -5.27 2.27
CA LEU A 63 19.84 -4.05 1.48
C LEU A 63 21.22 -4.03 0.83
N ILE A 64 22.30 -4.44 1.53
CA ILE A 64 23.64 -4.54 0.95
C ILE A 64 23.66 -5.57 -0.19
N ALA A 65 23.02 -6.73 0.02
CA ALA A 65 22.92 -7.75 -1.02
C ALA A 65 22.10 -7.25 -2.23
N LEU A 66 21.00 -6.52 -1.99
CA LEU A 66 20.15 -5.92 -3.04
C LEU A 66 20.93 -4.95 -3.91
N ASP A 67 21.70 -4.03 -3.31
CA ASP A 67 22.52 -3.04 -4.03
C ASP A 67 23.57 -3.73 -4.90
N SER A 68 24.20 -4.78 -4.38
CA SER A 68 25.17 -5.59 -5.12
C SER A 68 24.52 -6.25 -6.34
N TRP A 69 23.35 -6.88 -6.18
CA TRP A 69 22.66 -7.55 -7.27
C TRP A 69 22.01 -6.57 -8.27
N LYS A 70 21.61 -5.37 -7.82
CA LYS A 70 21.19 -4.29 -8.75
C LYS A 70 22.33 -3.86 -9.65
N SER A 71 23.54 -3.74 -9.13
CA SER A 71 24.72 -3.40 -9.94
C SER A 71 25.09 -4.48 -10.97
N ILE A 72 24.85 -5.77 -10.63
CA ILE A 72 25.10 -6.92 -11.51
C ILE A 72 23.97 -7.11 -12.55
N GLY A 73 22.75 -6.67 -12.23
CA GLY A 73 21.58 -6.78 -13.13
C GLY A 73 21.00 -8.20 -13.22
N ASN A 74 21.06 -9.01 -12.15
CA ASN A 74 20.57 -10.39 -12.16
C ASN A 74 19.16 -10.53 -11.59
N SER A 75 18.14 -10.66 -12.45
CA SER A 75 16.73 -10.75 -12.07
C SER A 75 16.39 -11.95 -11.17
N PHE A 76 17.07 -13.07 -11.30
CA PHE A 76 16.86 -14.24 -10.42
C PHE A 76 17.18 -13.91 -8.97
N TRP A 77 18.36 -13.36 -8.69
CA TRP A 77 18.76 -12.97 -7.33
C TRP A 77 17.98 -11.76 -6.81
N LEU A 78 17.65 -10.80 -7.68
CA LEU A 78 16.82 -9.66 -7.31
C LEU A 78 15.43 -10.10 -6.84
N SER A 79 14.81 -11.05 -7.52
CA SER A 79 13.50 -11.57 -7.09
C SER A 79 13.56 -12.27 -5.72
N ASN A 80 14.64 -13.02 -5.43
CA ASN A 80 14.82 -13.68 -4.13
C ASN A 80 14.99 -12.65 -2.99
N ILE A 81 15.89 -11.68 -3.16
CA ILE A 81 16.20 -10.70 -2.13
C ILE A 81 15.00 -9.80 -1.84
N LEU A 82 14.33 -9.33 -2.89
CA LEU A 82 13.15 -8.49 -2.76
C LEU A 82 12.00 -9.23 -2.08
N ASN A 83 11.83 -10.54 -2.35
CA ASN A 83 10.86 -11.36 -1.63
C ASN A 83 11.18 -11.44 -0.13
N ASN A 84 12.44 -11.69 0.24
CA ASN A 84 12.84 -11.76 1.65
C ASN A 84 12.69 -10.41 2.36
N LEU A 85 13.08 -9.31 1.70
CA LEU A 85 12.82 -7.96 2.21
C LEU A 85 11.32 -7.69 2.38
N ALA A 86 10.47 -8.12 1.46
CA ALA A 86 9.04 -7.93 1.56
C ALA A 86 8.44 -8.69 2.75
N VAL A 87 8.88 -9.93 2.99
CA VAL A 87 8.48 -10.70 4.19
C VAL A 87 8.95 -10.02 5.47
N LEU A 88 10.18 -9.52 5.50
CA LEU A 88 10.70 -8.79 6.66
C LEU A 88 9.91 -7.48 6.92
N TYR A 89 9.58 -6.71 5.88
CA TYR A 89 8.73 -5.53 6.00
C TYR A 89 7.33 -5.88 6.52
N GLN A 90 6.75 -7.00 6.08
CA GLN A 90 5.47 -7.51 6.59
C GLN A 90 5.55 -7.80 8.10
N LEU A 91 6.58 -8.50 8.57
CA LEU A 91 6.81 -8.77 10.00
C LEU A 91 6.90 -7.49 10.83
N LEU A 92 7.52 -6.45 10.27
CA LEU A 92 7.66 -5.13 10.89
C LEU A 92 6.38 -4.28 10.83
N GLY A 93 5.42 -4.65 9.98
CA GLY A 93 4.20 -3.88 9.73
C GLY A 93 4.36 -2.73 8.73
N ASP A 94 5.48 -2.70 8.02
CA ASP A 94 5.79 -1.76 6.95
C ASP A 94 5.12 -2.24 5.65
N TYR A 95 3.77 -2.32 5.64
CA TYR A 95 3.00 -2.96 4.55
C TYR A 95 3.13 -2.27 3.20
N ALA A 96 3.38 -0.96 3.17
CA ALA A 96 3.59 -0.22 1.93
C ALA A 96 4.89 -0.65 1.25
N GLU A 97 5.98 -0.71 2.00
CA GLU A 97 7.31 -1.17 1.56
C GLU A 97 7.27 -2.64 1.18
N ALA A 98 6.57 -3.48 1.98
CA ALA A 98 6.38 -4.89 1.67
C ALA A 98 5.68 -5.10 0.33
N SER A 99 4.58 -4.39 0.09
CA SER A 99 3.84 -4.47 -1.18
C SER A 99 4.67 -4.01 -2.37
N GLN A 100 5.42 -2.91 -2.23
CA GLN A 100 6.30 -2.42 -3.28
C GLN A 100 7.41 -3.43 -3.61
N ALA A 101 8.03 -4.03 -2.57
CA ALA A 101 9.07 -5.02 -2.75
C ALA A 101 8.53 -6.30 -3.41
N PHE A 102 7.34 -6.78 -3.05
CA PHE A 102 6.70 -7.91 -3.72
C PHE A 102 6.38 -7.63 -5.19
N GLU A 103 5.86 -6.44 -5.53
CA GLU A 103 5.58 -6.09 -6.94
C GLU A 103 6.86 -6.01 -7.77
N GLU A 104 7.95 -5.44 -7.23
CA GLU A 104 9.27 -5.42 -7.89
C GLU A 104 9.83 -6.84 -8.04
N ALA A 105 9.77 -7.66 -6.98
CA ALA A 105 10.18 -9.07 -7.00
C ALA A 105 9.42 -9.87 -8.06
N LEU A 106 8.11 -9.67 -8.16
CA LEU A 106 7.25 -10.34 -9.15
C LEU A 106 7.65 -9.98 -10.58
N GLY A 107 7.94 -8.71 -10.83
CA GLY A 107 8.45 -8.24 -12.12
C GLY A 107 9.75 -8.96 -12.52
N HIS A 108 10.70 -9.07 -11.60
CA HIS A 108 11.95 -9.80 -11.81
C HIS A 108 11.76 -11.31 -11.98
N ALA A 109 10.91 -11.96 -11.16
CA ALA A 109 10.61 -13.39 -11.28
C ALA A 109 10.01 -13.73 -12.65
N ARG A 110 9.04 -12.93 -13.12
CA ARG A 110 8.42 -13.07 -14.43
C ARG A 110 9.40 -12.84 -15.58
N SER A 111 10.25 -11.81 -15.47
CA SER A 111 11.22 -11.49 -16.53
C SER A 111 12.27 -12.59 -16.77
N CYS A 112 12.63 -13.35 -15.73
CA CYS A 112 13.57 -14.48 -15.85
C CYS A 112 12.89 -15.86 -15.91
N GLY A 113 11.55 -15.93 -15.90
CA GLY A 113 10.79 -17.18 -15.97
C GLY A 113 10.86 -18.04 -14.69
N TYR A 114 11.13 -17.43 -13.53
CA TYR A 114 11.26 -18.14 -12.25
C TYR A 114 9.90 -18.38 -11.59
N ALA A 115 9.14 -19.35 -12.14
CA ALA A 115 7.78 -19.65 -11.73
C ALA A 115 7.64 -20.04 -10.25
N ARG A 116 8.62 -20.77 -9.68
CA ARG A 116 8.63 -21.11 -8.26
C ARG A 116 8.58 -19.83 -7.39
N MET A 117 9.46 -18.88 -7.67
CA MET A 117 9.50 -17.61 -6.96
C MET A 117 8.23 -16.78 -7.15
N GLU A 118 7.67 -16.78 -8.38
CA GLU A 118 6.39 -16.13 -8.65
C GLU A 118 5.28 -16.64 -7.71
N ALA A 119 5.21 -17.96 -7.47
CA ALA A 119 4.24 -18.55 -6.55
C ALA A 119 4.49 -18.10 -5.09
N PHE A 120 5.74 -18.08 -4.62
CA PHE A 120 6.09 -17.59 -3.28
C PHE A 120 5.69 -16.12 -3.09
N ILE A 121 6.02 -15.27 -4.06
CA ILE A 121 5.69 -13.84 -4.01
C ILE A 121 4.19 -13.61 -3.96
N LEU A 122 3.42 -14.29 -4.83
CA LEU A 122 1.95 -14.18 -4.83
C LEU A 122 1.34 -14.66 -3.51
N THR A 123 1.92 -15.70 -2.89
CA THR A 123 1.50 -16.17 -1.56
C THR A 123 1.76 -15.10 -0.49
N GLY A 124 2.96 -14.51 -0.48
CA GLY A 124 3.29 -13.41 0.45
C GLY A 124 2.40 -12.16 0.25
N MET A 125 2.05 -11.83 -0.99
CA MET A 125 1.04 -10.79 -1.25
C MET A 125 -0.32 -11.17 -0.66
N GLY A 126 -0.72 -12.43 -0.77
CA GLY A 126 -1.94 -12.96 -0.14
C GLY A 126 -1.91 -12.83 1.39
N ASP A 127 -0.78 -13.11 2.01
CA ASP A 127 -0.60 -12.98 3.46
C ASP A 127 -0.76 -11.52 3.92
N ILE A 128 -0.16 -10.55 3.21
CA ILE A 128 -0.37 -9.12 3.50
C ILE A 128 -1.85 -8.75 3.40
N PHE A 129 -2.54 -9.18 2.34
CA PHE A 129 -3.95 -8.87 2.16
C PHE A 129 -4.82 -9.50 3.26
N LEU A 130 -4.50 -10.71 3.69
CA LEU A 130 -5.14 -11.38 4.83
C LEU A 130 -4.97 -10.58 6.13
N GLU A 131 -3.75 -10.12 6.42
CA GLU A 131 -3.42 -9.35 7.63
C GLU A 131 -4.12 -8.00 7.66
N VAL A 132 -4.21 -7.30 6.53
CA VAL A 132 -4.95 -6.03 6.45
C VAL A 132 -6.46 -6.21 6.23
N GLN A 133 -6.95 -7.45 6.31
CA GLN A 133 -8.36 -7.82 6.23
C GLN A 133 -9.01 -7.42 4.89
N VAL A 134 -8.33 -7.69 3.78
CA VAL A 134 -8.84 -7.54 2.41
C VAL A 134 -8.99 -8.94 1.82
N ASP A 135 -9.97 -9.67 2.33
CA ASP A 135 -10.13 -11.12 2.19
C ASP A 135 -10.32 -11.58 0.74
N ASP A 136 -10.98 -10.78 -0.10
CA ASP A 136 -11.20 -11.13 -1.51
C ASP A 136 -9.91 -11.04 -2.33
N GLN A 137 -9.06 -10.04 -2.08
CA GLN A 137 -7.74 -9.91 -2.70
C GLN A 137 -6.77 -10.97 -2.21
N ALA A 138 -6.82 -11.31 -0.90
CA ALA A 138 -6.06 -12.43 -0.35
C ALA A 138 -6.41 -13.74 -1.07
N LEU A 139 -7.71 -14.02 -1.22
CA LEU A 139 -8.18 -15.21 -1.93
C LEU A 139 -7.74 -15.23 -3.39
N GLN A 140 -7.79 -14.09 -4.08
CA GLN A 140 -7.33 -13.97 -5.47
C GLN A 140 -5.82 -14.24 -5.59
N ALA A 141 -5.00 -13.69 -4.68
CA ALA A 141 -3.57 -13.92 -4.62
C ALA A 141 -3.23 -15.39 -4.41
N TYR A 142 -3.87 -16.02 -3.43
CA TYR A 142 -3.69 -17.46 -3.15
C TYR A 142 -4.15 -18.33 -4.31
N TYR A 143 -5.23 -17.98 -5.00
CA TYR A 143 -5.66 -18.71 -6.19
C TYR A 143 -4.63 -18.65 -7.33
N MET A 144 -4.08 -17.45 -7.59
CA MET A 144 -3.02 -17.29 -8.60
C MET A 144 -1.75 -18.07 -8.23
N ALA A 145 -1.37 -18.05 -6.95
CA ALA A 145 -0.23 -18.80 -6.43
C ALA A 145 -0.45 -20.32 -6.53
N GLU A 146 -1.65 -20.82 -6.17
CA GLU A 146 -2.01 -22.25 -6.21
C GLU A 146 -1.87 -22.81 -7.62
N VAL A 147 -2.37 -22.11 -8.64
CA VAL A 147 -2.24 -22.54 -10.06
C VAL A 147 -0.77 -22.76 -10.45
N ILE A 148 0.13 -21.91 -9.97
CA ILE A 148 1.56 -22.04 -10.26
C ILE A 148 2.19 -23.13 -9.40
N ALA A 149 1.87 -23.20 -8.10
CA ALA A 149 2.37 -24.23 -7.19
C ALA A 149 1.99 -25.65 -7.65
N ASP A 150 0.77 -25.84 -8.16
CA ASP A 150 0.33 -27.11 -8.73
C ASP A 150 1.13 -27.47 -10.00
N ARG A 151 1.36 -26.50 -10.88
CA ARG A 151 2.15 -26.71 -12.09
C ARG A 151 3.62 -27.02 -11.80
N THR A 152 4.20 -26.38 -10.79
CA THR A 152 5.61 -26.55 -10.40
C THR A 152 5.83 -27.65 -9.38
N GLN A 153 4.76 -28.28 -8.89
CA GLN A 153 4.77 -29.32 -7.85
C GLN A 153 5.44 -28.85 -6.55
N GLU A 154 5.23 -27.60 -6.17
CA GLU A 154 5.74 -27.01 -4.93
C GLU A 154 4.88 -27.42 -3.74
N HIS A 155 5.20 -28.56 -3.16
CA HIS A 155 4.42 -29.23 -2.14
C HIS A 155 4.12 -28.34 -0.92
N PHE A 156 5.14 -27.66 -0.38
CA PHE A 156 4.97 -26.75 0.75
C PHE A 156 3.95 -25.65 0.45
N LEU A 157 4.03 -24.99 -0.71
CA LEU A 157 3.08 -23.96 -1.11
C LEU A 157 1.67 -24.49 -1.29
N GLN A 158 1.52 -25.69 -1.88
CA GLN A 158 0.21 -26.33 -2.03
C GLN A 158 -0.48 -26.52 -0.68
N VAL A 159 0.26 -26.99 0.33
CA VAL A 159 -0.25 -27.17 1.72
C VAL A 159 -0.55 -25.81 2.35
N TYR A 160 0.43 -24.89 2.33
CA TYR A 160 0.31 -23.59 2.97
C TYR A 160 -0.86 -22.76 2.44
N ILE A 161 -1.01 -22.69 1.11
CA ILE A 161 -2.10 -21.95 0.47
C ILE A 161 -3.46 -22.53 0.88
N LYS A 162 -3.59 -23.85 0.98
CA LYS A 162 -4.84 -24.49 1.45
C LYS A 162 -5.16 -24.10 2.90
N ILE A 163 -4.16 -24.06 3.77
CA ILE A 163 -4.34 -23.59 5.16
C ILE A 163 -4.87 -22.14 5.18
N GLN A 164 -4.24 -21.22 4.44
CA GLN A 164 -4.66 -19.81 4.42
C GLN A 164 -6.07 -19.63 3.82
N LYS A 165 -6.41 -20.38 2.78
CA LYS A 165 -7.77 -20.38 2.19
C LYS A 165 -8.81 -20.92 3.18
N ALA A 166 -8.50 -21.97 3.94
CA ALA A 166 -9.39 -22.50 4.96
C ALA A 166 -9.63 -21.49 6.09
N LEU A 167 -8.57 -20.79 6.52
CA LEU A 167 -8.67 -19.75 7.53
C LEU A 167 -9.56 -18.58 7.06
N LEU A 168 -9.41 -18.16 5.78
CA LEU A 168 -10.28 -17.14 5.17
C LEU A 168 -11.77 -17.54 5.17
N LEU A 169 -12.05 -18.79 4.84
CA LEU A 169 -13.43 -19.32 4.87
C LEU A 169 -13.99 -19.35 6.29
N ALA A 170 -13.17 -19.72 7.28
CA ALA A 170 -13.55 -19.71 8.67
C ALA A 170 -13.85 -18.29 9.19
N TYR A 171 -13.11 -17.26 8.75
CA TYR A 171 -13.42 -15.86 9.05
C TYR A 171 -14.76 -15.39 8.43
N LYS A 172 -15.20 -16.04 7.34
CA LYS A 172 -16.53 -15.85 6.73
C LYS A 172 -17.60 -16.77 7.33
N GLU A 173 -17.29 -17.49 8.42
CA GLU A 173 -18.15 -18.45 9.11
C GLU A 173 -18.55 -19.69 8.26
N ASP A 174 -17.88 -19.95 7.14
CA ASP A 174 -18.07 -21.17 6.34
C ASP A 174 -17.13 -22.29 6.80
N PHE A 175 -17.42 -22.85 7.97
CA PHE A 175 -16.60 -23.88 8.61
C PHE A 175 -16.59 -25.19 7.82
N ASN A 176 -17.70 -25.54 7.15
CA ASN A 176 -17.75 -26.78 6.36
C ASN A 176 -16.78 -26.73 5.16
N ALA A 177 -16.78 -25.62 4.43
CA ALA A 177 -15.83 -25.44 3.33
C ALA A 177 -14.38 -25.36 3.85
N ALA A 178 -14.15 -24.71 5.01
CA ALA A 178 -12.83 -24.62 5.64
C ALA A 178 -12.28 -26.02 5.95
N TYR A 179 -13.06 -26.90 6.60
CA TYR A 179 -12.63 -28.26 6.90
C TYR A 179 -12.37 -29.10 5.67
N ASN A 180 -13.20 -28.98 4.63
CA ASN A 180 -12.98 -29.71 3.37
C ASN A 180 -11.62 -29.35 2.73
N ILE A 181 -11.22 -28.08 2.79
CA ILE A 181 -9.90 -27.64 2.29
C ILE A 181 -8.77 -28.14 3.20
N LEU A 182 -8.94 -28.12 4.52
CA LEU A 182 -7.94 -28.66 5.45
C LEU A 182 -7.75 -30.18 5.27
N ASP A 183 -8.81 -30.95 5.04
CA ASP A 183 -8.72 -32.37 4.76
C ASP A 183 -7.86 -32.62 3.50
N GLN A 184 -8.00 -31.82 2.45
CA GLN A 184 -7.12 -31.86 1.28
C GLN A 184 -5.65 -31.55 1.62
N ALA A 185 -5.41 -30.58 2.54
CA ALA A 185 -4.05 -30.29 3.01
C ALA A 185 -3.45 -31.46 3.79
N TYR A 186 -4.23 -32.09 4.68
CA TYR A 186 -3.82 -33.29 5.40
C TYR A 186 -3.50 -34.47 4.45
N ASP A 187 -4.29 -34.66 3.41
CA ASP A 187 -4.03 -35.71 2.42
C ASP A 187 -2.72 -35.49 1.66
N LEU A 188 -2.38 -34.24 1.33
CA LEU A 188 -1.07 -33.91 0.76
C LEU A 188 0.07 -34.25 1.73
N VAL A 189 -0.03 -33.84 2.99
CA VAL A 189 1.01 -34.09 4.01
C VAL A 189 1.19 -35.57 4.30
N ARG A 190 0.12 -36.38 4.33
CA ARG A 190 0.21 -37.83 4.49
C ARG A 190 1.03 -38.53 3.43
N ILE A 191 1.10 -37.98 2.20
CA ILE A 191 1.83 -38.58 1.09
C ILE A 191 3.33 -38.27 1.17
N ASN A 192 3.69 -36.96 1.31
CA ASN A 192 5.08 -36.51 1.22
C ASN A 192 5.39 -35.31 2.16
N GLY A 193 4.60 -35.09 3.20
CA GLY A 193 4.74 -33.91 4.04
C GLY A 193 5.79 -34.06 5.15
N SER A 194 6.24 -32.92 5.67
CA SER A 194 7.10 -32.79 6.83
C SER A 194 6.30 -32.63 8.13
N GLN A 195 6.95 -32.81 9.28
CA GLN A 195 6.33 -32.51 10.59
C GLN A 195 5.94 -31.03 10.70
N MET A 196 6.72 -30.14 10.10
CA MET A 196 6.44 -28.71 10.04
C MET A 196 5.10 -28.42 9.37
N GLU A 197 4.85 -28.98 8.18
CA GLU A 197 3.59 -28.81 7.46
C GLU A 197 2.41 -29.37 8.26
N GLN A 198 2.59 -30.54 8.92
CA GLN A 198 1.57 -31.10 9.81
C GLN A 198 1.20 -30.13 10.93
N HIS A 199 2.19 -29.58 11.63
CA HIS A 199 1.94 -28.67 12.74
C HIS A 199 1.39 -27.30 12.30
N LEU A 200 1.70 -26.84 11.08
CA LEU A 200 1.05 -25.65 10.51
C LEU A 200 -0.46 -25.88 10.28
N ILE A 201 -0.83 -27.06 9.74
CA ILE A 201 -2.25 -27.42 9.60
C ILE A 201 -2.91 -27.48 10.97
N ASP A 202 -2.30 -28.18 11.93
CA ASP A 202 -2.82 -28.38 13.28
C ASP A 202 -3.03 -27.06 14.03
N LEU A 203 -2.12 -26.08 13.83
CA LEU A 203 -2.22 -24.74 14.39
C LEU A 203 -3.49 -24.02 13.90
N ASP A 204 -3.66 -23.90 12.58
CA ASP A 204 -4.78 -23.15 12.02
C ASP A 204 -6.11 -23.91 12.09
N PHE A 205 -6.09 -25.26 12.06
CA PHE A 205 -7.25 -26.08 12.42
C PHE A 205 -7.75 -25.76 13.83
N SER A 206 -6.83 -25.61 14.80
CA SER A 206 -7.17 -25.26 16.17
C SER A 206 -7.77 -23.85 16.27
N GLY A 207 -7.22 -22.87 15.51
CA GLY A 207 -7.78 -21.53 15.39
C GLY A 207 -9.20 -21.54 14.84
N ILE A 208 -9.47 -22.38 13.83
CA ILE A 208 -10.82 -22.56 13.25
C ILE A 208 -11.79 -23.17 14.26
N LYS A 209 -11.34 -24.14 15.07
CA LYS A 209 -12.16 -24.71 16.18
C LYS A 209 -12.55 -23.66 17.20
N ILE A 210 -11.65 -22.73 17.52
CA ILE A 210 -11.94 -21.62 18.44
C ILE A 210 -12.98 -20.68 17.82
N LEU A 211 -12.84 -20.32 16.53
CA LEU A 211 -13.82 -19.51 15.81
C LEU A 211 -15.21 -20.17 15.77
N GLU A 212 -15.27 -21.50 15.59
CA GLU A 212 -16.50 -22.31 15.61
C GLU A 212 -17.10 -22.47 17.02
N LYS A 213 -16.44 -21.90 18.05
CA LYS A 213 -16.84 -22.02 19.48
C LYS A 213 -16.71 -23.45 20.04
N LYS A 214 -15.73 -24.20 19.55
CA LYS A 214 -15.38 -25.56 20.03
C LYS A 214 -13.96 -25.59 20.62
N PRO A 215 -13.66 -24.80 21.67
CA PRO A 215 -12.28 -24.63 22.17
C PRO A 215 -11.71 -25.93 22.78
N LEU A 216 -12.53 -26.82 23.34
CA LEU A 216 -12.06 -28.10 23.89
C LEU A 216 -11.41 -28.99 22.83
N ASP A 217 -11.90 -28.94 21.59
CA ASP A 217 -11.37 -29.75 20.49
C ASP A 217 -9.99 -29.27 20.00
N ALA A 218 -9.57 -28.06 20.41
CA ALA A 218 -8.32 -27.44 20.02
C ALA A 218 -7.17 -27.67 21.03
N LEU A 219 -7.47 -27.82 22.32
CA LEU A 219 -6.46 -27.74 23.39
C LEU A 219 -5.32 -28.75 23.26
N SER A 220 -5.64 -30.05 23.18
CA SER A 220 -4.61 -31.10 23.12
C SER A 220 -3.71 -31.00 21.86
N THR A 221 -4.24 -30.45 20.79
CA THR A 221 -3.50 -30.20 19.56
C THR A 221 -2.59 -28.98 19.72
N LEU A 222 -3.09 -27.89 20.28
CA LEU A 222 -2.31 -26.67 20.51
C LEU A 222 -1.13 -26.89 21.45
N GLU A 223 -1.28 -27.69 22.50
CA GLU A 223 -0.17 -28.02 23.42
C GLU A 223 0.98 -28.70 22.68
N LYS A 224 0.69 -29.65 21.79
CA LYS A 224 1.70 -30.33 20.96
C LYS A 224 2.35 -29.38 19.95
N VAL A 225 1.54 -28.53 19.34
CA VAL A 225 1.99 -27.51 18.39
C VAL A 225 2.90 -26.50 19.07
N CYS A 226 2.57 -26.03 20.28
CA CYS A 226 3.43 -25.14 21.05
C CYS A 226 4.80 -25.78 21.34
N ALA A 227 4.83 -27.01 21.83
CA ALA A 227 6.07 -27.70 22.15
C ALA A 227 6.96 -27.89 20.89
N PHE A 228 6.36 -28.20 19.75
CA PHE A 228 7.10 -28.35 18.49
C PHE A 228 7.73 -27.02 18.03
N PHE A 229 6.96 -25.94 18.03
CA PHE A 229 7.46 -24.63 17.57
C PHE A 229 8.46 -24.01 18.56
N GLU A 230 8.33 -24.29 19.85
CA GLU A 230 9.30 -23.88 20.87
C GLU A 230 10.67 -24.53 20.62
N LEU A 231 10.68 -25.88 20.47
CA LEU A 231 11.90 -26.65 20.21
C LEU A 231 12.59 -26.25 18.89
N GLY A 232 11.78 -26.00 17.85
CA GLY A 232 12.28 -25.59 16.53
C GLY A 232 12.64 -24.11 16.41
N GLY A 233 12.44 -23.30 17.43
CA GLY A 233 12.70 -21.85 17.40
C GLY A 233 11.81 -21.06 16.46
N HIS A 234 10.63 -21.60 16.07
CA HIS A 234 9.68 -20.96 15.16
C HIS A 234 8.82 -19.92 15.88
N ARG A 235 9.43 -18.78 16.19
CA ARG A 235 8.87 -17.76 17.08
C ARG A 235 7.47 -17.27 16.68
N VAL A 236 7.24 -16.96 15.41
CA VAL A 236 5.94 -16.44 14.92
C VAL A 236 4.81 -17.45 15.15
N GLN A 237 5.06 -18.72 14.84
CA GLN A 237 4.09 -19.81 15.03
C GLN A 237 3.88 -20.13 16.50
N TYR A 238 4.92 -20.08 17.30
CA TYR A 238 4.89 -20.24 18.75
C TYR A 238 3.99 -19.18 19.41
N GLU A 239 4.22 -17.91 19.10
CA GLU A 239 3.41 -16.79 19.61
C GLU A 239 1.94 -16.91 19.18
N LYS A 240 1.68 -17.32 17.91
CA LYS A 240 0.31 -17.57 17.42
C LYS A 240 -0.36 -18.74 18.13
N ALA A 241 0.36 -19.81 18.46
CA ALA A 241 -0.16 -20.94 19.19
C ALA A 241 -0.56 -20.55 20.63
N HIS A 242 0.27 -19.77 21.33
CA HIS A 242 -0.06 -19.22 22.64
C HIS A 242 -1.26 -18.27 22.59
N LEU A 243 -1.37 -17.43 21.56
CA LEU A 243 -2.56 -16.60 21.35
C LEU A 243 -3.84 -17.47 21.24
N TYR A 244 -3.78 -18.56 20.49
CA TYR A 244 -4.92 -19.47 20.35
C TYR A 244 -5.24 -20.19 21.66
N LEU A 245 -4.25 -20.58 22.48
CA LEU A 245 -4.47 -21.11 23.81
C LEU A 245 -5.14 -20.09 24.74
N VAL A 246 -4.68 -18.84 24.75
CA VAL A 246 -5.34 -17.73 25.46
C VAL A 246 -6.81 -17.64 25.08
N LEU A 247 -7.13 -17.65 23.80
CA LEU A 247 -8.50 -17.55 23.29
C LEU A 247 -9.35 -18.77 23.66
N ALA A 248 -8.78 -19.97 23.60
CA ALA A 248 -9.45 -21.20 24.02
C ALA A 248 -9.79 -21.16 25.50
N TYR A 249 -8.84 -20.81 26.37
CA TYR A 249 -9.04 -20.74 27.81
C TYR A 249 -9.94 -19.58 28.25
N ILE A 250 -9.92 -18.44 27.56
CA ILE A 250 -10.93 -17.38 27.75
C ILE A 250 -12.33 -17.93 27.50
N SER A 251 -12.52 -18.69 26.42
CA SER A 251 -13.83 -19.30 26.09
C SER A 251 -14.31 -20.31 27.11
N LEU A 252 -13.38 -20.93 27.85
CA LEU A 252 -13.65 -21.93 28.89
C LEU A 252 -13.72 -21.32 30.29
N ASN A 253 -13.51 -20.02 30.45
CA ASN A 253 -13.41 -19.30 31.72
C ASN A 253 -12.34 -19.87 32.68
N GLN A 254 -11.19 -20.24 32.14
CA GLN A 254 -10.05 -20.81 32.89
C GLN A 254 -8.95 -19.77 33.05
N SER A 255 -9.09 -18.86 34.02
CA SER A 255 -8.23 -17.68 34.21
C SER A 255 -6.77 -18.00 34.52
N GLU A 256 -6.48 -19.09 35.20
CA GLU A 256 -5.10 -19.50 35.55
C GLU A 256 -4.30 -19.85 34.28
N GLN A 257 -4.90 -20.65 33.41
CA GLN A 257 -4.28 -21.04 32.13
C GLN A 257 -4.16 -19.83 31.16
N VAL A 258 -5.15 -18.94 31.16
CA VAL A 258 -5.03 -17.67 30.39
C VAL A 258 -3.81 -16.88 30.82
N LEU A 259 -3.58 -16.74 32.13
CA LEU A 259 -2.45 -16.02 32.69
C LEU A 259 -1.12 -16.68 32.32
N GLU A 260 -1.04 -18.01 32.41
CA GLU A 260 0.15 -18.78 32.02
C GLU A 260 0.58 -18.48 30.58
N HIS A 261 -0.37 -18.56 29.63
CA HIS A 261 -0.05 -18.33 28.22
C HIS A 261 0.12 -16.84 27.86
N LEU A 262 -0.51 -15.91 28.57
CA LEU A 262 -0.18 -14.49 28.45
C LEU A 262 1.25 -14.19 28.91
N LEU A 263 1.72 -14.84 29.98
CA LEU A 263 3.12 -14.73 30.41
C LEU A 263 4.10 -15.18 29.32
N HIS A 264 3.82 -16.28 28.63
CA HIS A 264 4.63 -16.72 27.50
C HIS A 264 4.67 -15.69 26.38
N ILE A 265 3.53 -15.15 25.98
CA ILE A 265 3.45 -14.09 24.97
C ILE A 265 4.28 -12.88 25.40
N PHE A 266 4.04 -12.34 26.58
CA PHE A 266 4.69 -11.10 27.02
C PHE A 266 6.19 -11.25 27.32
N SER A 267 6.64 -12.45 27.74
CA SER A 267 8.07 -12.72 27.93
C SER A 267 8.83 -12.87 26.61
N SER A 268 8.15 -13.31 25.54
CA SER A 268 8.77 -13.44 24.23
C SER A 268 8.88 -12.09 23.46
N LEU A 269 8.13 -11.08 23.90
CA LEU A 269 8.08 -9.78 23.23
C LEU A 269 9.14 -8.82 23.78
N GLU A 270 10.08 -8.40 22.95
CA GLU A 270 11.02 -7.33 23.29
C GLU A 270 10.24 -6.02 23.54
N ASN A 271 10.40 -5.45 24.73
CA ASN A 271 9.71 -4.21 25.13
C ASN A 271 8.19 -4.24 24.96
N LEU A 272 7.55 -5.40 25.05
CA LEU A 272 6.09 -5.58 24.83
C LEU A 272 5.62 -5.14 23.42
N ASN A 273 6.48 -5.21 22.42
CA ASN A 273 6.13 -4.87 21.04
C ASN A 273 5.94 -6.15 20.20
N PRO A 274 4.68 -6.59 20.00
CA PRO A 274 4.38 -7.75 19.18
C PRO A 274 4.64 -7.49 17.70
N PRO A 275 5.07 -8.52 16.94
CA PRO A 275 5.13 -8.43 15.48
C PRO A 275 3.78 -8.04 14.88
N ALA A 276 3.79 -7.37 13.73
CA ALA A 276 2.56 -6.95 13.06
C ALA A 276 1.65 -8.14 12.69
N THR A 277 2.24 -9.27 12.31
CA THR A 277 1.54 -10.53 12.03
C THR A 277 0.75 -11.07 13.23
N MET A 278 1.31 -10.93 14.43
CA MET A 278 0.60 -11.27 15.67
C MET A 278 -0.55 -10.31 15.95
N LEU A 279 -0.34 -9.00 15.80
CA LEU A 279 -1.40 -7.99 15.95
C LEU A 279 -2.52 -8.20 14.93
N ALA A 280 -2.19 -8.56 13.69
CA ALA A 280 -3.16 -8.89 12.65
C ALA A 280 -4.00 -10.11 13.03
N SER A 281 -3.37 -11.17 13.54
CA SER A 281 -4.05 -12.37 14.04
C SER A 281 -4.95 -12.04 15.24
N ALA A 282 -4.44 -11.33 16.24
CA ALA A 282 -5.19 -10.91 17.42
C ALA A 282 -6.37 -9.98 17.09
N ALA A 283 -6.23 -9.13 16.08
CA ALA A 283 -7.28 -8.23 15.61
C ALA A 283 -8.54 -8.96 15.12
N ARG A 284 -8.40 -10.17 14.55
CA ARG A 284 -9.53 -11.02 14.13
C ARG A 284 -10.35 -11.52 15.35
N PHE A 285 -9.70 -11.64 16.51
CA PHE A 285 -10.31 -12.07 17.77
C PHE A 285 -10.54 -10.93 18.77
N LYS A 286 -10.39 -9.68 18.34
CA LYS A 286 -10.49 -8.49 19.21
C LYS A 286 -11.73 -8.47 20.10
N LYS A 287 -12.89 -8.89 19.59
CA LYS A 287 -14.14 -8.91 20.35
C LYS A 287 -14.07 -9.89 21.54
N MET A 288 -13.43 -11.03 21.33
CA MET A 288 -13.25 -12.05 22.38
C MET A 288 -12.24 -11.57 23.42
N LEU A 289 -11.11 -11.04 23.02
CA LEU A 289 -10.08 -10.49 23.90
C LEU A 289 -10.63 -9.32 24.75
N LYS A 290 -11.38 -8.39 24.17
CA LYS A 290 -12.01 -7.27 24.91
C LYS A 290 -13.10 -7.71 25.89
N GLY A 291 -13.65 -8.90 25.75
CA GLY A 291 -14.63 -9.48 26.67
C GLY A 291 -14.01 -10.09 27.94
N TYR A 292 -12.68 -10.14 28.02
CA TYR A 292 -11.95 -10.73 29.13
C TYR A 292 -11.22 -9.65 29.95
N THR A 293 -11.17 -9.85 31.27
CA THR A 293 -10.42 -9.00 32.21
C THR A 293 -9.59 -9.94 33.10
N PRO A 294 -8.24 -9.93 32.96
CA PRO A 294 -7.39 -10.79 33.77
C PRO A 294 -7.30 -10.30 35.23
N ASP A 295 -7.19 -11.22 36.16
CA ASP A 295 -7.01 -10.91 37.58
C ASP A 295 -5.61 -10.38 37.90
N LEU A 296 -4.61 -10.76 37.09
CA LEU A 296 -3.22 -10.33 37.16
C LEU A 296 -2.77 -9.84 35.78
N MET A 297 -1.71 -9.02 35.73
CA MET A 297 -1.15 -8.45 34.49
C MET A 297 -2.14 -7.58 33.68
N GLN A 298 -3.08 -6.93 34.36
CA GLN A 298 -4.07 -6.08 33.73
C GLN A 298 -3.42 -4.96 32.88
N SER A 299 -2.33 -4.36 33.39
CA SER A 299 -1.61 -3.27 32.70
C SER A 299 -1.02 -3.72 31.36
N GLU A 300 -0.36 -4.88 31.35
CA GLU A 300 0.28 -5.47 30.16
C GLU A 300 -0.78 -5.92 29.15
N PHE A 301 -1.88 -6.50 29.66
CA PHE A 301 -3.00 -6.90 28.81
C PHE A 301 -3.72 -5.69 28.21
N ASP A 302 -3.96 -4.62 28.97
CA ASP A 302 -4.54 -3.37 28.47
C ASP A 302 -3.60 -2.71 27.44
N HIS A 303 -2.29 -2.77 27.66
CA HIS A 303 -1.31 -2.31 26.68
C HIS A 303 -1.42 -3.10 25.37
N PHE A 304 -1.48 -4.42 25.44
CA PHE A 304 -1.65 -5.29 24.27
C PHE A 304 -2.98 -5.01 23.54
N LEU A 305 -4.10 -4.86 24.26
CA LEU A 305 -5.39 -4.48 23.67
C LEU A 305 -5.32 -3.11 22.98
N ASN A 306 -4.61 -2.15 23.57
CA ASN A 306 -4.41 -0.83 22.96
C ASN A 306 -3.59 -0.93 21.65
N GLN A 307 -2.55 -1.77 21.60
CA GLN A 307 -1.79 -2.03 20.37
C GLN A 307 -2.67 -2.65 19.27
N ILE A 308 -3.55 -3.62 19.64
CA ILE A 308 -4.54 -4.18 18.70
C ILE A 308 -5.49 -3.08 18.20
N ASP A 309 -5.96 -2.20 19.08
CA ASP A 309 -6.83 -1.09 18.70
C ASP A 309 -6.15 -0.12 17.75
N GLN A 310 -4.87 0.22 18.00
CA GLN A 310 -4.05 1.05 17.13
C GLN A 310 -3.81 0.39 15.77
N PHE A 311 -3.54 -0.93 15.74
CA PHE A 311 -3.39 -1.68 14.50
C PHE A 311 -4.69 -1.64 13.67
N VAL A 312 -5.83 -1.94 14.28
CA VAL A 312 -7.15 -1.90 13.61
C VAL A 312 -7.46 -0.50 13.09
N ALA A 313 -7.12 0.55 13.85
CA ALA A 313 -7.31 1.93 13.41
C ALA A 313 -6.43 2.32 12.21
N LYS A 314 -5.30 1.63 11.99
CA LYS A 314 -4.41 1.85 10.84
C LYS A 314 -4.82 1.06 9.59
N LEU A 315 -5.66 0.01 9.71
CA LEU A 315 -6.06 -0.84 8.57
C LEU A 315 -6.56 -0.07 7.34
N PRO A 316 -7.43 0.95 7.46
CA PRO A 316 -7.86 1.72 6.30
C PRO A 316 -6.71 2.43 5.58
N GLY A 317 -5.75 2.97 6.34
CA GLY A 317 -4.52 3.58 5.80
C GLY A 317 -3.64 2.55 5.08
N PHE A 318 -3.42 1.37 5.66
CA PHE A 318 -2.68 0.28 5.03
C PHE A 318 -3.33 -0.15 3.71
N ARG A 319 -4.65 -0.34 3.67
CA ARG A 319 -5.40 -0.68 2.45
C ARG A 319 -5.22 0.38 1.36
N ARG A 320 -5.20 1.66 1.75
CA ARG A 320 -4.98 2.76 0.82
C ARG A 320 -3.57 2.72 0.21
N GLU A 321 -2.53 2.49 1.02
CA GLU A 321 -1.15 2.38 0.51
C GLU A 321 -0.98 1.12 -0.36
N LEU A 322 -1.53 -0.02 0.05
CA LEU A 322 -1.50 -1.24 -0.75
C LEU A 322 -2.18 -1.04 -2.12
N ARG A 323 -3.34 -0.37 -2.17
CA ARG A 323 -4.04 -0.07 -3.43
C ARG A 323 -3.19 0.75 -4.39
N LYS A 324 -2.38 1.69 -3.88
CA LYS A 324 -1.46 2.47 -4.70
C LYS A 324 -0.35 1.64 -5.34
N ASN A 325 0.12 0.60 -4.65
CA ASN A 325 1.26 -0.21 -5.04
C ASN A 325 0.86 -1.47 -5.82
N SER A 326 -0.29 -2.10 -5.50
CA SER A 326 -0.74 -3.35 -6.11
C SER A 326 -1.10 -3.19 -7.58
N ARG A 327 -0.31 -3.82 -8.45
CA ARG A 327 -0.52 -3.87 -9.90
C ARG A 327 -0.95 -5.26 -10.38
N ALA A 328 -0.37 -6.30 -9.77
CA ALA A 328 -0.62 -7.69 -10.15
C ALA A 328 -2.02 -8.17 -9.74
N ILE A 329 -2.53 -7.67 -8.63
CA ILE A 329 -3.83 -8.04 -8.08
C ILE A 329 -4.68 -6.78 -7.94
N PRO A 330 -5.78 -6.65 -8.72
CA PRO A 330 -6.66 -5.50 -8.65
C PRO A 330 -7.26 -5.33 -7.24
N PHE A 331 -7.13 -4.12 -6.70
CA PHE A 331 -7.64 -3.82 -5.37
C PHE A 331 -9.10 -3.36 -5.43
N SER A 332 -9.88 -3.68 -4.38
CA SER A 332 -11.25 -3.18 -4.25
C SER A 332 -11.27 -1.65 -4.21
N PRO A 333 -12.32 -1.01 -4.75
CA PRO A 333 -12.49 0.43 -4.64
C PRO A 333 -12.42 0.90 -3.18
N PRO A 334 -11.93 2.11 -2.91
CA PRO A 334 -11.90 2.66 -1.56
C PRO A 334 -13.32 2.88 -1.03
N THR A 335 -13.44 2.96 0.29
CA THR A 335 -14.71 3.29 0.94
C THR A 335 -15.19 4.70 0.57
N MET A 336 -14.25 5.63 0.31
CA MET A 336 -14.54 7.01 -0.05
C MET A 336 -13.76 7.42 -1.30
N PHE A 337 -14.46 7.90 -2.33
CA PHE A 337 -13.89 8.60 -3.48
C PHE A 337 -14.16 10.09 -3.39
N ILE A 338 -13.12 10.90 -3.54
CA ILE A 338 -13.19 12.35 -3.54
C ILE A 338 -12.71 12.86 -4.89
N ARG A 339 -13.56 13.62 -5.56
CA ARG A 339 -13.25 14.26 -6.85
C ARG A 339 -13.40 15.76 -6.72
N SER A 340 -12.37 16.48 -7.16
CA SER A 340 -12.31 17.94 -7.16
C SER A 340 -11.68 18.51 -8.43
N LEU A 341 -11.05 17.68 -9.25
CA LEU A 341 -10.54 18.06 -10.58
C LEU A 341 -11.65 17.92 -11.63
N GLY A 342 -12.43 18.98 -11.78
CA GLY A 342 -13.67 19.06 -12.55
C GLY A 342 -14.89 19.13 -11.65
N ARG A 343 -15.87 18.25 -11.89
CA ARG A 343 -17.10 18.21 -11.08
C ARG A 343 -16.80 17.70 -9.67
N MET A 344 -17.23 18.48 -8.68
CA MET A 344 -17.05 18.11 -7.26
C MET A 344 -17.97 16.96 -6.86
N GLN A 345 -17.39 15.88 -6.34
CA GLN A 345 -18.14 14.70 -5.92
C GLN A 345 -17.46 14.01 -4.74
N VAL A 346 -18.26 13.53 -3.80
CA VAL A 346 -17.83 12.56 -2.78
C VAL A 346 -18.73 11.34 -2.89
N ILE A 347 -18.13 10.17 -3.04
CA ILE A 347 -18.81 8.88 -3.17
C ILE A 347 -18.40 8.02 -1.98
N LEU A 348 -19.39 7.58 -1.18
CA LEU A 348 -19.19 6.70 -0.02
C LEU A 348 -19.80 5.33 -0.33
N SER A 349 -19.01 4.26 -0.28
CA SER A 349 -19.49 2.88 -0.50
C SER A 349 -20.43 2.76 -1.72
N ASN A 350 -20.01 3.34 -2.86
CA ASN A 350 -20.74 3.42 -4.14
C ASN A 350 -22.00 4.34 -4.13
N HIS A 351 -22.24 5.10 -3.06
CA HIS A 351 -23.31 6.10 -3.01
C HIS A 351 -22.71 7.51 -3.09
N GLN A 352 -23.19 8.33 -4.05
CA GLN A 352 -22.78 9.73 -4.15
C GLN A 352 -23.47 10.56 -3.07
N VAL A 353 -22.68 11.27 -2.25
CA VAL A 353 -23.20 12.19 -1.24
C VAL A 353 -23.92 13.35 -1.93
N THR A 354 -25.21 13.47 -1.66
CA THR A 354 -26.12 14.44 -2.29
C THR A 354 -26.13 15.78 -1.57
N SER A 355 -26.65 16.82 -2.22
CA SER A 355 -26.82 18.14 -1.60
C SER A 355 -27.72 18.09 -0.36
N SER A 356 -28.72 17.19 -0.30
CA SER A 356 -29.58 16.99 0.86
C SER A 356 -28.83 16.37 2.05
N GLU A 357 -27.82 15.54 1.82
CA GLU A 357 -26.99 14.96 2.86
C GLU A 357 -25.98 15.97 3.40
N TRP A 358 -25.41 16.80 2.55
CA TRP A 358 -24.57 17.94 2.98
C TRP A 358 -25.37 18.98 3.77
N GLN A 359 -26.69 19.12 3.51
CA GLN A 359 -27.64 20.07 4.09
C GLN A 359 -27.31 21.56 3.81
N THR A 360 -26.04 21.93 3.72
CA THR A 360 -25.59 23.27 3.39
C THR A 360 -24.34 23.24 2.51
N GLN A 361 -24.24 24.23 1.63
CA GLN A 361 -23.05 24.43 0.82
C GLN A 361 -21.82 24.65 1.68
N ALA A 362 -21.93 25.42 2.77
CA ALA A 362 -20.82 25.66 3.71
C ALA A 362 -20.25 24.35 4.31
N ALA A 363 -21.08 23.33 4.54
CA ALA A 363 -20.57 22.05 5.04
C ALA A 363 -19.74 21.30 3.99
N ARG A 364 -20.20 21.32 2.71
CA ARG A 364 -19.46 20.76 1.59
C ARG A 364 -18.16 21.52 1.33
N ASP A 365 -18.23 22.83 1.25
CA ASP A 365 -17.08 23.67 0.90
C ASP A 365 -16.02 23.65 2.01
N MET A 366 -16.43 23.61 3.29
CA MET A 366 -15.53 23.41 4.42
C MET A 366 -14.80 22.07 4.38
N PHE A 367 -15.45 21.01 3.92
CA PHE A 367 -14.78 19.72 3.70
C PHE A 367 -13.66 19.82 2.68
N PHE A 368 -13.93 20.42 1.51
CA PHE A 368 -12.90 20.61 0.47
C PHE A 368 -11.80 21.57 0.91
N MET A 369 -12.13 22.58 1.72
CA MET A 369 -11.11 23.45 2.33
C MET A 369 -10.16 22.67 3.24
N LEU A 370 -10.69 21.77 4.10
CA LEU A 370 -9.85 20.93 4.95
C LEU A 370 -8.99 19.94 4.17
N LEU A 371 -9.44 19.50 2.97
CA LEU A 371 -8.61 18.71 2.06
C LEU A 371 -7.49 19.53 1.41
N ALA A 372 -7.75 20.82 1.13
CA ALA A 372 -6.74 21.72 0.59
C ALA A 372 -5.68 22.13 1.64
N HIS A 373 -5.98 21.93 2.93
CA HIS A 373 -5.11 22.27 4.06
C HIS A 373 -4.84 21.02 4.92
N PRO A 374 -3.96 20.11 4.47
CA PRO A 374 -3.69 18.84 5.18
C PRO A 374 -3.05 19.06 6.56
N GLU A 375 -2.37 20.17 6.79
CA GLU A 375 -1.89 20.64 8.09
C GLU A 375 -3.03 20.95 9.06
N GLY A 376 -4.23 21.19 8.52
CA GLY A 376 -5.43 21.55 9.25
C GLY A 376 -5.59 23.05 9.45
N MET A 377 -6.74 23.43 9.99
CA MET A 377 -7.11 24.84 10.24
C MET A 377 -7.78 24.98 11.60
N THR A 378 -7.60 26.13 12.22
CA THR A 378 -8.32 26.50 13.44
C THR A 378 -9.75 26.90 13.11
N LYS A 379 -10.62 26.86 14.13
CA LYS A 379 -11.98 27.35 14.01
C LYS A 379 -12.02 28.84 13.59
N GLU A 380 -11.12 29.62 14.13
CA GLU A 380 -11.02 31.07 13.89
C GLU A 380 -10.67 31.33 12.40
N GLU A 381 -9.66 30.69 11.87
CA GLU A 381 -9.26 30.80 10.44
C GLU A 381 -10.41 30.44 9.50
N MET A 382 -11.05 29.28 9.70
CA MET A 382 -12.18 28.87 8.88
C MET A 382 -13.36 29.83 8.99
N SER A 383 -13.62 30.37 10.21
CA SER A 383 -14.76 31.25 10.43
C SER A 383 -14.60 32.62 9.76
N LEU A 384 -13.38 33.12 9.65
CA LEU A 384 -13.07 34.36 8.91
C LEU A 384 -13.37 34.22 7.41
N ILE A 385 -13.20 33.02 6.87
CA ILE A 385 -13.47 32.74 5.45
C ILE A 385 -14.98 32.56 5.20
N PHE A 386 -15.65 31.75 6.03
CA PHE A 386 -17.06 31.41 5.78
C PHE A 386 -18.07 32.44 6.31
N TRP A 387 -17.70 33.21 7.34
CA TRP A 387 -18.61 34.14 8.02
C TRP A 387 -17.88 35.39 8.51
N PRO A 388 -17.26 36.20 7.62
CA PRO A 388 -16.43 37.35 8.02
C PRO A 388 -17.19 38.41 8.83
N ASP A 389 -18.49 38.57 8.55
CA ASP A 389 -19.33 39.57 9.17
C ASP A 389 -20.14 39.08 10.38
N ALA A 390 -19.96 37.79 10.78
CA ALA A 390 -20.75 37.22 11.87
C ALA A 390 -20.19 37.54 13.25
N THR A 391 -21.07 37.74 14.22
CA THR A 391 -20.69 37.93 15.63
C THR A 391 -20.09 36.62 16.21
N ILE A 392 -19.34 36.74 17.31
CA ILE A 392 -18.68 35.61 17.98
C ILE A 392 -19.67 34.50 18.33
N ASP A 393 -20.88 34.84 18.82
CA ASP A 393 -21.89 33.82 19.17
C ASP A 393 -22.52 33.19 17.94
N GLU A 394 -22.75 33.94 16.88
CA GLU A 394 -23.21 33.38 15.60
C GLU A 394 -22.18 32.46 14.98
N VAL A 395 -20.90 32.83 14.98
CA VAL A 395 -19.79 32.02 14.52
C VAL A 395 -19.75 30.70 15.28
N LYS A 396 -19.83 30.72 16.61
CA LYS A 396 -19.83 29.53 17.46
C LYS A 396 -20.97 28.58 17.10
N PHE A 397 -22.16 29.10 16.87
CA PHE A 397 -23.34 28.32 16.51
C PHE A 397 -23.23 27.76 15.08
N ARG A 398 -22.90 28.62 14.10
CA ARG A 398 -22.78 28.23 12.68
C ARG A 398 -21.67 27.18 12.51
N PHE A 399 -20.50 27.37 13.10
CA PHE A 399 -19.38 26.45 13.03
C PHE A 399 -19.72 25.08 13.60
N LYS A 400 -20.28 25.02 14.82
CA LYS A 400 -20.70 23.77 15.45
C LYS A 400 -21.68 22.99 14.57
N ASN A 401 -22.66 23.66 13.99
CA ASN A 401 -23.65 23.05 13.11
C ASN A 401 -23.03 22.58 11.80
N THR A 402 -22.11 23.33 11.22
CA THR A 402 -21.43 22.97 9.97
C THR A 402 -20.56 21.73 10.16
N ILE A 403 -19.74 21.66 11.22
CA ILE A 403 -18.96 20.44 11.55
C ILE A 403 -19.87 19.25 11.84
N TYR A 404 -20.99 19.46 12.55
CA TYR A 404 -21.95 18.39 12.79
C TYR A 404 -22.54 17.83 11.49
N ARG A 405 -22.96 18.70 10.55
CA ARG A 405 -23.50 18.30 9.23
C ARG A 405 -22.45 17.55 8.41
N LEU A 406 -21.23 18.06 8.36
CA LEU A 406 -20.11 17.43 7.69
C LEU A 406 -19.85 16.02 8.22
N ARG A 407 -19.74 15.87 9.56
CA ARG A 407 -19.56 14.55 10.18
C ARG A 407 -20.77 13.61 10.00
N ARG A 408 -21.97 14.17 9.87
CA ARG A 408 -23.16 13.39 9.57
C ARG A 408 -23.16 12.87 8.13
N ALA A 409 -22.69 13.69 7.17
CA ALA A 409 -22.60 13.32 5.76
C ALA A 409 -21.51 12.29 5.48
N LEU A 410 -20.33 12.42 6.12
CA LEU A 410 -19.14 11.63 5.80
C LEU A 410 -18.73 10.61 6.87
N GLY A 411 -19.42 10.59 8.00
CA GLY A 411 -19.04 9.78 9.16
C GLY A 411 -18.33 10.60 10.26
N LYS A 412 -18.48 10.15 11.51
CA LYS A 412 -17.96 10.86 12.69
C LYS A 412 -16.45 11.05 12.67
N ASP A 413 -15.74 10.09 12.10
CA ASP A 413 -14.29 10.03 12.08
C ASP A 413 -13.68 10.78 10.88
N SER A 414 -14.51 11.38 10.00
CA SER A 414 -14.03 12.08 8.81
C SER A 414 -13.22 13.33 9.12
N ILE A 415 -13.57 14.04 10.19
CA ILE A 415 -12.86 15.24 10.66
C ILE A 415 -12.39 15.01 12.09
N ILE A 416 -11.08 15.12 12.30
CA ILE A 416 -10.45 15.05 13.61
C ILE A 416 -10.18 16.47 14.13
N LEU A 417 -10.23 16.61 15.46
CA LEU A 417 -9.81 17.81 16.18
C LEU A 417 -8.64 17.42 17.07
N ASP A 418 -7.51 18.05 16.83
CA ASP A 418 -6.28 17.82 17.58
C ASP A 418 -5.64 19.19 17.89
N GLN A 419 -5.37 19.48 19.17
CA GLN A 419 -4.77 20.75 19.62
C GLN A 419 -5.45 22.01 19.05
N ASN A 420 -6.79 22.05 19.02
CA ASN A 420 -7.62 23.09 18.44
C ASN A 420 -7.55 23.25 16.90
N VAL A 421 -6.91 22.33 16.20
CA VAL A 421 -6.82 22.30 14.74
C VAL A 421 -7.75 21.22 14.20
N TYR A 422 -8.64 21.60 13.29
CA TYR A 422 -9.49 20.68 12.54
C TYR A 422 -8.79 20.25 11.28
N ARG A 423 -8.81 18.94 11.00
CA ARG A 423 -8.24 18.40 9.76
C ARG A 423 -9.06 17.22 9.25
N PHE A 424 -8.97 16.95 7.96
CA PHE A 424 -9.48 15.71 7.39
C PHE A 424 -8.68 14.53 7.93
N ASN A 425 -9.36 13.43 8.24
CA ASN A 425 -8.72 12.21 8.73
C ASN A 425 -8.10 11.43 7.57
N ASN A 426 -6.84 11.64 7.31
CA ASN A 426 -6.07 10.96 6.26
C ASN A 426 -5.79 9.47 6.54
N LYS A 427 -6.23 8.94 7.71
CA LYS A 427 -6.14 7.51 8.04
C LYS A 427 -7.33 6.71 7.51
N LEU A 428 -8.35 7.36 6.94
CA LEU A 428 -9.49 6.68 6.31
C LEU A 428 -9.09 5.98 5.00
N ASP A 429 -9.89 4.99 4.62
CA ASP A 429 -9.77 4.34 3.31
C ASP A 429 -10.44 5.21 2.25
N TYR A 430 -9.67 6.08 1.61
CA TYR A 430 -10.13 7.01 0.58
C TYR A 430 -9.17 7.10 -0.60
N GLU A 431 -9.68 7.58 -1.72
CA GLU A 431 -8.89 8.09 -2.85
C GLU A 431 -9.33 9.52 -3.17
N TYR A 432 -8.35 10.38 -3.41
CA TYR A 432 -8.53 11.77 -3.78
C TYR A 432 -7.84 12.07 -5.10
N ASP A 433 -8.60 12.55 -6.10
CA ASP A 433 -8.09 12.73 -7.46
C ASP A 433 -6.89 13.67 -7.55
N VAL A 434 -6.80 14.71 -6.71
CA VAL A 434 -5.64 15.60 -6.64
C VAL A 434 -4.38 14.86 -6.17
N GLU A 435 -4.49 14.03 -5.12
CA GLU A 435 -3.35 13.26 -4.63
C GLU A 435 -2.86 12.26 -5.67
N LEU A 436 -3.79 11.60 -6.38
CA LEU A 436 -3.46 10.67 -7.45
C LEU A 436 -2.80 11.38 -8.64
N PHE A 437 -3.33 12.52 -9.04
CA PHE A 437 -2.76 13.37 -10.10
C PHE A 437 -1.34 13.80 -9.78
N LEU A 438 -1.11 14.36 -8.58
CA LEU A 438 0.21 14.82 -8.14
C LEU A 438 1.21 13.68 -8.00
N ARG A 439 0.76 12.52 -7.48
CA ARG A 439 1.60 11.32 -7.36
C ARG A 439 2.09 10.84 -8.72
N GLU A 440 1.20 10.67 -9.69
CA GLU A 440 1.58 10.21 -11.03
C GLU A 440 2.53 11.20 -11.73
N ASN A 441 2.31 12.51 -11.55
CA ASN A 441 3.25 13.53 -12.03
C ASN A 441 4.62 13.40 -11.35
N ALA A 442 4.68 13.17 -10.03
CA ALA A 442 5.93 12.99 -9.30
C ALA A 442 6.69 11.73 -9.78
N LEU A 443 6.00 10.61 -9.96
CA LEU A 443 6.57 9.36 -10.48
C LEU A 443 7.11 9.56 -11.91
N ALA A 444 6.36 10.22 -12.78
CA ALA A 444 6.83 10.54 -14.14
C ALA A 444 8.14 11.35 -14.13
N ASN A 445 8.31 12.26 -13.16
CA ASN A 445 9.51 13.09 -13.07
C ASN A 445 10.73 12.33 -12.50
N GLN A 446 10.53 11.24 -11.78
CA GLN A 446 11.62 10.40 -11.25
C GLN A 446 12.13 9.37 -12.28
N VAL A 447 11.29 8.94 -13.21
CA VAL A 447 11.65 7.93 -14.20
C VAL A 447 12.44 8.55 -15.35
N GLN A 448 13.50 7.87 -15.79
CA GLN A 448 14.33 8.31 -16.93
C GLN A 448 13.86 7.71 -18.27
N VAL A 449 13.25 6.52 -18.25
CA VAL A 449 12.81 5.81 -19.45
C VAL A 449 11.57 6.48 -20.05
N PRO A 450 11.60 6.94 -21.32
CA PRO A 450 10.49 7.70 -21.91
C PRO A 450 9.14 6.95 -21.93
N VAL A 451 9.14 5.64 -22.10
CA VAL A 451 7.92 4.81 -22.14
C VAL A 451 7.23 4.76 -20.78
N ASP A 452 8.01 4.59 -19.72
CA ASP A 452 7.47 4.54 -18.36
C ASP A 452 7.00 5.93 -17.92
N LYS A 453 7.77 6.97 -18.27
CA LYS A 453 7.38 8.37 -18.05
C LYS A 453 6.05 8.71 -18.72
N LEU A 454 5.87 8.27 -19.96
CA LEU A 454 4.63 8.45 -20.70
C LEU A 454 3.45 7.74 -20.02
N THR A 455 3.67 6.55 -19.47
CA THR A 455 2.64 5.79 -18.75
C THR A 455 2.11 6.58 -17.56
N HIS A 456 3.00 7.11 -16.72
CA HIS A 456 2.62 7.91 -15.57
C HIS A 456 1.94 9.22 -15.95
N TYR A 457 2.43 9.95 -16.96
CA TYR A 457 1.75 11.16 -17.42
C TYR A 457 0.35 10.88 -17.97
N ARG A 458 0.14 9.77 -18.69
CA ARG A 458 -1.19 9.38 -19.19
C ARG A 458 -2.14 9.03 -18.04
N GLU A 459 -1.64 8.38 -16.98
CA GLU A 459 -2.45 8.15 -15.77
C GLU A 459 -2.81 9.47 -15.07
N ALA A 460 -1.86 10.40 -14.91
CA ALA A 460 -2.13 11.72 -14.35
C ALA A 460 -3.24 12.45 -15.13
N ILE A 461 -3.18 12.46 -16.47
CA ILE A 461 -4.19 13.09 -17.33
C ILE A 461 -5.59 12.50 -17.13
N LYS A 462 -5.72 11.22 -16.76
CA LYS A 462 -7.03 10.60 -16.48
C LYS A 462 -7.71 11.19 -15.26
N TYR A 463 -6.95 11.65 -14.27
CA TYR A 463 -7.51 12.25 -13.05
C TYR A 463 -7.94 13.71 -13.27
N TYR A 464 -7.27 14.46 -14.15
CA TYR A 464 -7.62 15.86 -14.42
C TYR A 464 -8.78 15.95 -15.44
N LYS A 465 -10.00 16.18 -14.92
CA LYS A 465 -11.23 16.30 -15.73
C LYS A 465 -11.71 17.74 -15.92
N GLY A 466 -11.03 18.70 -15.35
CA GLY A 466 -11.31 20.13 -15.38
C GLY A 466 -10.74 20.85 -14.17
N ASN A 467 -11.01 22.14 -14.07
CA ASN A 467 -10.46 23.01 -13.04
C ASN A 467 -10.77 22.53 -11.62
N TYR A 468 -9.78 22.64 -10.76
CA TYR A 468 -9.90 22.32 -9.34
C TYR A 468 -11.00 23.14 -8.68
N LEU A 469 -11.91 22.44 -7.97
CA LEU A 469 -13.05 23.02 -7.25
C LEU A 469 -13.81 24.07 -8.08
N SER A 470 -14.18 23.70 -9.32
CA SER A 470 -14.79 24.62 -10.29
C SER A 470 -16.11 25.24 -9.82
N GLU A 471 -16.78 24.64 -8.82
CA GLU A 471 -18.05 25.10 -8.26
C GLU A 471 -17.86 26.05 -7.06
N ILE A 472 -16.62 26.31 -6.61
CA ILE A 472 -16.31 27.23 -5.49
C ILE A 472 -15.61 28.47 -6.06
N ASP A 473 -16.16 29.63 -5.77
CA ASP A 473 -15.64 30.92 -6.23
C ASP A 473 -15.14 31.79 -5.05
N GLU A 474 -14.31 31.19 -4.20
CA GLU A 474 -13.72 31.81 -3.03
C GLU A 474 -12.22 32.02 -3.22
N ASN A 475 -11.66 33.07 -2.63
CA ASN A 475 -10.26 33.47 -2.82
C ASN A 475 -9.25 32.35 -2.51
N TRP A 476 -9.54 31.50 -1.53
CA TRP A 476 -8.64 30.42 -1.12
C TRP A 476 -8.45 29.34 -2.18
N VAL A 477 -9.36 29.23 -3.17
CA VAL A 477 -9.30 28.21 -4.23
C VAL A 477 -8.40 28.66 -5.39
N PHE A 478 -8.23 29.96 -5.63
CA PHE A 478 -7.58 30.44 -6.86
C PHE A 478 -6.12 29.98 -6.97
N SER A 479 -5.33 30.13 -5.92
CA SER A 479 -3.91 29.73 -5.95
C SER A 479 -3.72 28.22 -6.14
N PRO A 480 -4.38 27.30 -5.40
CA PRO A 480 -4.30 25.86 -5.66
C PRO A 480 -4.84 25.48 -7.04
N ARG A 481 -5.90 26.13 -7.53
CA ARG A 481 -6.47 25.88 -8.87
C ARG A 481 -5.45 26.18 -9.96
N GLU A 482 -4.81 27.34 -9.89
CA GLU A 482 -3.80 27.74 -10.89
C GLU A 482 -2.57 26.83 -10.82
N TYR A 483 -2.08 26.49 -9.63
CA TYR A 483 -0.98 25.55 -9.45
C TYR A 483 -1.24 24.20 -10.10
N LEU A 484 -2.42 23.60 -9.90
CA LEU A 484 -2.77 22.31 -10.48
C LEU A 484 -2.96 22.42 -12.01
N ARG A 485 -3.50 23.55 -12.48
CA ARG A 485 -3.64 23.83 -13.93
C ARG A 485 -2.27 23.92 -14.61
N GLN A 486 -1.30 24.60 -14.01
CA GLN A 486 0.05 24.71 -14.55
C GLN A 486 0.75 23.34 -14.61
N ILE A 487 0.60 22.49 -13.61
CA ILE A 487 1.09 21.11 -13.65
C ILE A 487 0.47 20.35 -14.83
N PHE A 488 -0.85 20.46 -15.01
CA PHE A 488 -1.55 19.77 -16.11
C PHE A 488 -1.07 20.23 -17.48
N LEU A 489 -0.92 21.53 -17.69
CA LEU A 489 -0.38 22.10 -18.94
C LEU A 489 1.05 21.58 -19.22
N ASN A 490 1.90 21.58 -18.20
CA ASN A 490 3.25 21.03 -18.33
C ASN A 490 3.22 19.55 -18.70
N ILE A 491 2.36 18.73 -18.08
CA ILE A 491 2.21 17.31 -18.44
C ILE A 491 1.82 17.15 -19.92
N LEU A 492 0.86 17.94 -20.42
CA LEU A 492 0.46 17.87 -21.84
C LEU A 492 1.63 18.18 -22.78
N LEU A 493 2.42 19.20 -22.46
CA LEU A 493 3.61 19.55 -23.26
C LEU A 493 4.70 18.47 -23.19
N GLN A 494 4.95 17.89 -22.03
CA GLN A 494 5.92 16.79 -21.89
C GLN A 494 5.49 15.55 -22.70
N VAL A 495 4.22 15.18 -22.64
CA VAL A 495 3.68 14.07 -23.45
C VAL A 495 3.81 14.36 -24.95
N SER A 496 3.47 15.59 -25.36
CA SER A 496 3.65 16.04 -26.75
C SER A 496 5.13 15.92 -27.19
N MET A 497 6.05 16.35 -26.35
CA MET A 497 7.50 16.28 -26.65
C MET A 497 7.99 14.83 -26.76
N ILE A 498 7.53 13.92 -25.88
CA ILE A 498 7.90 12.50 -25.95
C ILE A 498 7.43 11.90 -27.27
N TYR A 499 6.17 12.13 -27.68
CA TYR A 499 5.66 11.64 -28.96
C TYR A 499 6.37 12.28 -30.16
N PHE A 500 6.70 13.56 -30.09
CA PHE A 500 7.49 14.24 -31.11
C PHE A 500 8.84 13.56 -31.32
N ASN A 501 9.56 13.27 -30.24
CA ASN A 501 10.86 12.59 -30.30
C ASN A 501 10.77 11.14 -30.82
N GLN A 502 9.59 10.51 -30.71
CA GLN A 502 9.29 9.22 -31.31
C GLN A 502 8.79 9.31 -32.75
N SER A 503 8.79 10.51 -33.35
CA SER A 503 8.28 10.80 -34.70
C SER A 503 6.78 10.51 -34.86
N ASN A 504 6.03 10.41 -33.74
CA ASN A 504 4.58 10.26 -33.75
C ASN A 504 3.92 11.65 -33.68
N TYR A 505 3.98 12.35 -34.82
CA TYR A 505 3.58 13.76 -34.90
C TYR A 505 2.09 13.99 -34.66
N ASP A 506 1.21 13.05 -35.06
CA ASP A 506 -0.23 13.20 -34.89
C ASP A 506 -0.61 13.21 -33.40
N LEU A 507 -0.08 12.27 -32.60
CA LEU A 507 -0.31 12.26 -31.15
C LEU A 507 0.38 13.44 -30.46
N ALA A 508 1.59 13.82 -30.89
CA ALA A 508 2.26 14.99 -30.37
C ALA A 508 1.43 16.25 -30.55
N LEU A 509 0.81 16.42 -31.73
CA LEU A 509 -0.03 17.56 -32.05
C LEU A 509 -1.32 17.56 -31.22
N ASP A 510 -1.99 16.41 -31.04
CA ASP A 510 -3.21 16.30 -30.23
C ASP A 510 -3.00 16.82 -28.81
N TYR A 511 -1.95 16.36 -28.12
CA TYR A 511 -1.65 16.82 -26.76
C TYR A 511 -1.26 18.31 -26.73
N CYS A 512 -0.55 18.78 -27.72
CA CYS A 512 -0.14 20.18 -27.84
C CYS A 512 -1.36 21.10 -28.05
N LEU A 513 -2.29 20.72 -28.92
CA LEU A 513 -3.53 21.48 -29.17
C LEU A 513 -4.46 21.44 -27.95
N ARG A 514 -4.47 20.35 -27.17
CA ARG A 514 -5.18 20.32 -25.90
C ARG A 514 -4.62 21.34 -24.91
N ALA A 515 -3.28 21.51 -24.85
CA ALA A 515 -2.67 22.53 -24.01
C ALA A 515 -3.07 23.96 -24.44
N ILE A 516 -3.09 24.24 -25.75
CA ILE A 516 -3.56 25.54 -26.30
C ILE A 516 -5.05 25.79 -25.99
N ASN A 517 -5.88 24.75 -26.02
CA ASN A 517 -7.31 24.89 -25.71
C ASN A 517 -7.57 25.11 -24.22
N GLU A 518 -6.72 24.56 -23.34
CA GLU A 518 -6.78 24.77 -21.91
C GLU A 518 -6.21 26.14 -21.50
N ASP A 519 -5.15 26.58 -22.19
CA ASP A 519 -4.56 27.89 -22.02
C ASP A 519 -4.14 28.47 -23.37
N ASN A 520 -4.96 29.38 -23.90
CA ASN A 520 -4.73 30.00 -25.20
C ASN A 520 -3.62 31.08 -25.18
N LEU A 521 -3.13 31.45 -24.00
CA LEU A 521 -1.99 32.37 -23.83
C LEU A 521 -0.64 31.65 -23.69
N LEU A 522 -0.65 30.31 -23.63
CA LEU A 522 0.57 29.51 -23.41
C LEU A 522 1.43 29.44 -24.67
N GLU A 523 2.34 30.41 -24.87
CA GLU A 523 3.21 30.48 -26.06
C GLU A 523 4.07 29.24 -26.27
N ASP A 524 4.48 28.54 -25.19
CA ASP A 524 5.23 27.29 -25.29
C ASP A 524 4.48 26.22 -26.11
N ALA A 525 3.16 26.15 -25.96
CA ALA A 525 2.34 25.22 -26.71
C ALA A 525 2.26 25.60 -28.20
N TYR A 526 2.18 26.90 -28.52
CA TYR A 526 2.22 27.36 -29.90
C TYR A 526 3.57 27.07 -30.54
N ARG A 527 4.69 27.32 -29.82
CA ARG A 527 6.03 26.96 -30.29
C ARG A 527 6.18 25.47 -30.59
N GLN A 528 5.67 24.63 -29.68
CA GLN A 528 5.71 23.19 -29.91
C GLN A 528 4.85 22.75 -31.09
N ALA A 529 3.66 23.31 -31.26
CA ALA A 529 2.80 23.04 -32.43
C ALA A 529 3.46 23.43 -33.75
N MET A 530 4.12 24.61 -33.83
CA MET A 530 4.85 25.03 -34.99
C MET A 530 5.99 24.07 -35.34
N LYS A 531 6.76 23.59 -34.35
CA LYS A 531 7.82 22.58 -34.57
C LYS A 531 7.24 21.27 -35.11
N ILE A 532 6.09 20.83 -34.60
CA ILE A 532 5.44 19.61 -35.05
C ILE A 532 4.97 19.77 -36.51
N TYR A 533 4.29 20.86 -36.85
CA TYR A 533 3.85 21.10 -38.22
C TYR A 533 5.01 21.22 -39.21
N ALA A 534 6.12 21.87 -38.83
CA ALA A 534 7.33 21.93 -39.64
C ALA A 534 7.93 20.52 -39.87
N ALA A 535 8.01 19.68 -38.85
CA ALA A 535 8.47 18.29 -38.96
C ALA A 535 7.55 17.42 -39.85
N MET A 536 6.24 17.71 -39.88
CA MET A 536 5.29 17.09 -40.79
C MET A 536 5.36 17.63 -42.24
N GLY A 537 6.20 18.64 -42.52
CA GLY A 537 6.24 19.33 -43.79
C GLY A 537 5.02 20.22 -44.10
N ASN A 538 4.17 20.48 -43.10
CA ASN A 538 2.95 21.27 -43.26
C ASN A 538 3.20 22.75 -42.93
N ARG A 539 3.91 23.43 -43.87
CA ARG A 539 4.27 24.86 -43.74
C ARG A 539 3.03 25.77 -43.57
N ALA A 540 1.92 25.47 -44.27
CA ALA A 540 0.72 26.27 -44.18
C ALA A 540 0.09 26.25 -42.77
N ALA A 541 -0.01 25.06 -42.16
CA ALA A 541 -0.51 24.91 -40.78
C ALA A 541 0.44 25.58 -39.77
N MET A 542 1.75 25.51 -39.96
CA MET A 542 2.74 26.16 -39.11
C MET A 542 2.56 27.69 -39.11
N VAL A 543 2.41 28.30 -40.30
CA VAL A 543 2.14 29.75 -40.43
C VAL A 543 0.83 30.15 -39.78
N HIS A 544 -0.21 29.38 -40.03
CA HIS A 544 -1.53 29.62 -39.42
C HIS A 544 -1.47 29.54 -37.87
N GLN A 545 -0.68 28.61 -37.33
CA GLN A 545 -0.54 28.48 -35.86
C GLN A 545 0.17 29.69 -35.23
N TYR A 546 1.19 30.25 -35.93
CA TYR A 546 1.82 31.51 -35.50
C TYR A 546 0.83 32.68 -35.52
N GLN A 547 0.09 32.84 -36.64
CA GLN A 547 -0.90 33.90 -36.77
C GLN A 547 -1.95 33.83 -35.68
N ARG A 548 -2.45 32.62 -35.35
CA ARG A 548 -3.37 32.42 -34.24
C ARG A 548 -2.78 32.84 -32.90
N CYS A 549 -1.51 32.57 -32.65
CA CYS A 549 -0.80 33.03 -31.45
C CYS A 549 -0.78 34.56 -31.38
N VAL A 550 -0.41 35.25 -32.46
CA VAL A 550 -0.43 36.72 -32.52
C VAL A 550 -1.80 37.29 -32.24
N GLU A 551 -2.84 36.80 -32.91
CA GLU A 551 -4.23 37.27 -32.75
C GLU A 551 -4.73 37.12 -31.32
N VAL A 552 -4.43 35.97 -30.69
CA VAL A 552 -4.88 35.69 -29.31
C VAL A 552 -4.16 36.61 -28.31
N LEU A 553 -2.84 36.75 -28.41
CA LEU A 553 -2.05 37.61 -27.52
C LEU A 553 -2.42 39.09 -27.66
N GLU A 554 -2.64 39.56 -28.90
CA GLU A 554 -3.08 40.94 -29.14
C GLU A 554 -4.47 41.18 -28.54
N ARG A 555 -5.41 40.26 -28.74
CA ARG A 555 -6.80 40.39 -28.23
C ARG A 555 -6.91 40.34 -26.70
N GLU A 556 -6.23 39.38 -26.04
CA GLU A 556 -6.42 39.07 -24.62
C GLU A 556 -5.51 39.90 -23.69
N VAL A 557 -4.27 40.17 -24.13
CA VAL A 557 -3.27 40.85 -23.29
C VAL A 557 -2.67 42.10 -23.95
N ASN A 558 -3.09 42.45 -25.17
CA ASN A 558 -2.63 43.58 -25.94
C ASN A 558 -1.07 43.62 -26.08
N ALA A 559 -0.48 42.45 -26.32
CA ALA A 559 0.98 42.29 -26.46
C ALA A 559 1.35 41.45 -27.68
N PRO A 560 2.48 41.70 -28.34
CA PRO A 560 2.99 40.80 -29.37
C PRO A 560 3.51 39.49 -28.75
N PRO A 561 3.73 38.43 -29.56
CA PRO A 561 4.46 37.24 -29.12
C PRO A 561 5.84 37.59 -28.58
N SER A 562 6.33 36.76 -27.66
CA SER A 562 7.71 36.88 -27.15
C SER A 562 8.74 36.71 -28.27
N ASP A 563 9.95 37.30 -28.09
CA ASP A 563 11.05 37.18 -29.03
C ASP A 563 11.36 35.70 -29.35
N GLN A 564 11.29 34.81 -28.35
CA GLN A 564 11.48 33.37 -28.56
C GLN A 564 10.49 32.74 -29.55
N THR A 565 9.25 33.19 -29.53
CA THR A 565 8.20 32.69 -30.42
C THR A 565 8.36 33.24 -31.83
N HIS A 566 8.73 34.53 -31.92
CA HIS A 566 9.00 35.18 -33.22
C HIS A 566 10.25 34.59 -33.88
N ASP A 567 11.36 34.48 -33.17
CA ASP A 567 12.61 33.94 -33.68
C ASP A 567 12.46 32.48 -34.17
N LEU A 568 11.70 31.67 -33.42
CA LEU A 568 11.37 30.30 -33.82
C LEU A 568 10.59 30.29 -35.15
N TYR A 569 9.60 31.16 -35.27
CA TYR A 569 8.78 31.24 -36.49
C TYR A 569 9.67 31.61 -37.71
N GLU A 570 10.53 32.64 -37.59
CA GLU A 570 11.45 33.02 -38.65
C GLU A 570 12.42 31.88 -39.00
N PHE A 571 12.94 31.17 -38.00
CA PHE A 571 13.82 30.01 -38.22
C PHE A 571 13.12 28.86 -38.98
N LEU A 572 11.84 28.62 -38.70
CA LEU A 572 11.08 27.53 -39.35
C LEU A 572 10.56 27.92 -40.74
N LEU A 573 10.55 29.22 -41.09
CA LEU A 573 10.20 29.70 -42.40
C LEU A 573 11.34 29.55 -43.42
N ASN A 574 12.60 29.68 -42.97
CA ASN A 574 13.81 29.56 -43.75
C ASN A 574 14.29 28.12 -43.88
#